data_599acbad9f5858a0838008d53c8d843d
#
_entry.id   599acbad9f5858a0838008d53c8d843d
#
_cell.length_a   1.000
_cell.length_b   1.000
_cell.length_c   1.000
_cell.angle_alpha   90.00
_cell.angle_beta   90.00
_cell.angle_gamma   90.00
#
_symmetry.space_group_name_H-M   'P 1'
#
loop_
_entity.id
_entity.type
_entity.pdbx_description
1 polymer ?
#
loop_
_entity_poly.entity_id
_entity_poly.type
_entity_poly.pdbx_seq_one_letter_code
_entity_poly.pdbx_strand_id
1 'polypeptide(L)'
;VKFQFDYQKLYVDDEIMKPIYGKIAQLGLVTMIHAGFDYGFAPPYMAMPERIANALRWVDSPFIASHWGGLSCGADVLKLLCGLPIYFDTSYGYGAIAKPVAAQIIEKHGVDRMLFGSDCPWHSPQNEKRLMESLGLSENEKEKIYHGNAEKLLGLQ
;
A
#
# COMPACT_ATOMS: atom_id res chain seq x y z
N VAL A 1 0.79 12.33 -4.66
CA VAL A 1 -0.35 12.86 -3.86
C VAL A 1 -0.73 11.81 -2.81
N LYS A 2 -0.84 12.20 -1.53
CA LYS A 2 -1.34 11.32 -0.45
C LYS A 2 -2.79 11.68 -0.09
N PHE A 3 -3.65 10.65 -0.04
CA PHE A 3 -5.01 10.76 0.49
C PHE A 3 -5.15 10.00 1.79
N GLN A 4 -5.93 10.57 2.72
CA GLN A 4 -6.44 9.91 3.91
C GLN A 4 -7.96 10.05 3.90
N PHE A 5 -8.61 9.07 3.29
CA PHE A 5 -10.03 9.13 2.95
C PHE A 5 -10.97 9.22 4.15
N ASP A 6 -10.57 8.65 5.31
CA ASP A 6 -11.36 8.76 6.54
C ASP A 6 -11.43 10.21 7.07
N TYR A 7 -10.36 11.01 6.87
CA TYR A 7 -10.40 12.45 7.14
C TYR A 7 -11.27 13.21 6.13
N GLN A 8 -11.19 12.83 4.87
CA GLN A 8 -11.87 13.52 3.78
C GLN A 8 -13.36 13.17 3.70
N LYS A 9 -13.79 12.11 4.41
CA LYS A 9 -15.17 11.59 4.40
C LYS A 9 -15.67 11.23 3.00
N LEU A 10 -14.77 10.68 2.18
CA LEU A 10 -15.02 10.20 0.82
C LEU A 10 -14.56 8.77 0.70
N TYR A 11 -15.30 7.94 0.00
CA TYR A 11 -14.79 6.62 -0.36
C TYR A 11 -13.76 6.71 -1.48
N VAL A 12 -12.75 5.84 -1.43
CA VAL A 12 -11.70 5.77 -2.46
C VAL A 12 -12.25 5.55 -3.87
N ASP A 13 -13.41 4.90 -3.98
CA ASP A 13 -14.14 4.60 -5.20
C ASP A 13 -15.38 5.49 -5.42
N ASP A 14 -15.47 6.65 -4.79
CA ASP A 14 -16.52 7.62 -5.07
C ASP A 14 -16.36 8.23 -6.48
N GLU A 15 -17.47 8.45 -7.18
CA GLU A 15 -17.50 9.02 -8.53
C GLU A 15 -16.73 10.34 -8.67
N ILE A 16 -16.72 11.16 -7.61
CA ILE A 16 -15.98 12.43 -7.57
C ILE A 16 -14.46 12.24 -7.67
N MET A 17 -13.95 11.05 -7.35
CA MET A 17 -12.52 10.75 -7.42
C MET A 17 -12.04 10.50 -8.86
N LYS A 18 -12.92 10.11 -9.79
CA LYS A 18 -12.55 9.84 -11.20
C LYS A 18 -11.79 11.00 -11.86
N PRO A 19 -12.32 12.24 -11.89
CA PRO A 19 -11.60 13.35 -12.50
C PRO A 19 -10.31 13.71 -11.73
N ILE A 20 -10.26 13.45 -10.42
CA ILE A 20 -9.06 13.67 -9.60
C ILE A 20 -7.97 12.67 -9.99
N TYR A 21 -8.27 11.37 -10.07
CA TYR A 21 -7.33 10.34 -10.52
C TYR A 21 -6.86 10.61 -11.96
N GLY A 22 -7.78 10.98 -12.86
CA GLY A 22 -7.42 11.37 -14.22
C GLY A 22 -6.48 12.56 -14.28
N LYS A 23 -6.67 13.56 -13.41
CA LYS A 23 -5.76 14.71 -13.32
C LYS A 23 -4.39 14.34 -12.76
N ILE A 24 -4.34 13.48 -11.76
CA ILE A 24 -3.09 12.95 -11.20
C ILE A 24 -2.29 12.21 -12.27
N ALA A 25 -2.96 11.33 -13.04
CA ALA A 25 -2.34 10.60 -14.15
C ALA A 25 -1.81 11.55 -15.24
N GLN A 26 -2.62 12.55 -15.65
CA GLN A 26 -2.21 13.55 -16.62
C GLN A 26 -0.96 14.33 -16.20
N LEU A 27 -0.75 14.52 -14.91
CA LEU A 27 0.41 15.22 -14.34
C LEU A 27 1.59 14.29 -14.07
N GLY A 28 1.49 12.99 -14.38
CA GLY A 28 2.54 12.01 -14.12
C GLY A 28 2.84 11.80 -12.63
N LEU A 29 1.85 12.03 -11.76
CA LEU A 29 2.03 11.94 -10.32
C LEU A 29 1.64 10.56 -9.79
N VAL A 30 2.27 10.17 -8.68
CA VAL A 30 1.95 8.96 -7.93
C VAL A 30 0.82 9.24 -6.93
N THR A 31 -0.15 8.35 -6.85
CA THR A 31 -1.18 8.35 -5.79
C THR A 31 -0.76 7.42 -4.66
N MET A 32 -0.82 7.88 -3.43
CA MET A 32 -0.68 7.06 -2.22
C MET A 32 -1.89 7.23 -1.33
N ILE A 33 -2.37 6.17 -0.74
CA ILE A 33 -3.53 6.22 0.16
C ILE A 33 -3.24 5.50 1.48
N HIS A 34 -3.85 5.95 2.58
CA HIS A 34 -4.09 5.08 3.72
C HIS A 34 -5.05 3.97 3.29
N ALA A 35 -4.78 2.72 3.63
CA ALA A 35 -5.58 1.58 3.23
C ALA A 35 -5.96 0.71 4.44
N GLY A 36 -7.20 0.22 4.44
CA GLY A 36 -7.73 -0.64 5.51
C GLY A 36 -8.31 0.14 6.69
N PHE A 37 -8.18 -0.44 7.88
CA PHE A 37 -8.66 0.20 9.12
C PHE A 37 -7.79 1.40 9.47
N ASP A 38 -8.40 2.45 10.01
CA ASP A 38 -7.69 3.51 10.72
C ASP A 38 -8.22 3.55 12.16
N TYR A 39 -7.36 3.25 13.13
CA TYR A 39 -7.75 3.19 14.54
C TYR A 39 -8.11 4.55 15.15
N GLY A 40 -7.84 5.65 14.45
CA GLY A 40 -8.27 7.00 14.82
C GLY A 40 -9.72 7.32 14.46
N PHE A 41 -10.41 6.43 13.72
CA PHE A 41 -11.77 6.66 13.23
C PHE A 41 -12.72 5.53 13.61
N ALA A 42 -14.01 5.90 13.70
CA ALA A 42 -15.10 4.91 13.75
C ALA A 42 -15.52 4.51 12.33
N PRO A 43 -16.00 3.27 12.14
CA PRO A 43 -16.54 2.86 10.83
C PRO A 43 -17.71 3.76 10.36
N PRO A 44 -17.98 3.84 9.04
CA PRO A 44 -17.36 3.03 7.99
C PRO A 44 -15.97 3.56 7.60
N TYR A 45 -15.04 2.63 7.28
CA TYR A 45 -13.73 2.96 6.76
C TYR A 45 -13.79 3.15 5.24
N MET A 46 -13.13 4.20 4.73
CA MET A 46 -13.36 4.70 3.38
C MET A 46 -12.50 4.02 2.30
N ALA A 47 -11.38 3.38 2.69
CA ALA A 47 -10.44 2.75 1.76
C ALA A 47 -10.18 1.28 2.10
N MET A 48 -11.24 0.49 2.19
CA MET A 48 -11.17 -0.97 2.38
C MET A 48 -10.74 -1.68 1.08
N PRO A 49 -10.11 -2.86 1.13
CA PRO A 49 -9.57 -3.56 -0.03
C PRO A 49 -10.54 -3.73 -1.20
N GLU A 50 -11.81 -4.04 -0.95
CA GLU A 50 -12.84 -4.15 -1.98
C GLU A 50 -13.04 -2.82 -2.73
N ARG A 51 -13.10 -1.71 -2.01
CA ARG A 51 -13.26 -0.39 -2.59
C ARG A 51 -12.01 0.05 -3.35
N ILE A 52 -10.82 -0.30 -2.84
CA ILE A 52 -9.56 -0.06 -3.55
C ILE A 52 -9.57 -0.81 -4.90
N ALA A 53 -9.93 -2.09 -4.90
CA ALA A 53 -10.05 -2.86 -6.14
C ALA A 53 -11.04 -2.23 -7.15
N ASN A 54 -12.14 -1.65 -6.66
CA ASN A 54 -13.09 -0.91 -7.49
C ASN A 54 -12.48 0.37 -8.07
N ALA A 55 -11.76 1.15 -7.25
CA ALA A 55 -11.15 2.41 -7.68
C ALA A 55 -10.08 2.22 -8.76
N LEU A 56 -9.32 1.11 -8.73
CA LEU A 56 -8.26 0.82 -9.70
C LEU A 56 -8.74 0.78 -11.15
N ARG A 57 -10.03 0.62 -11.40
CA ARG A 57 -10.60 0.70 -12.76
C ARG A 57 -10.53 2.11 -13.36
N TRP A 58 -10.27 3.13 -12.57
CA TRP A 58 -10.24 4.54 -12.96
C TRP A 58 -8.85 5.17 -12.81
N VAL A 59 -7.88 4.37 -12.35
CA VAL A 59 -6.54 4.87 -12.03
C VAL A 59 -5.57 4.44 -13.11
N ASP A 60 -5.06 5.42 -13.87
CA ASP A 60 -4.07 5.25 -14.92
C ASP A 60 -2.66 5.72 -14.50
N SER A 61 -2.46 6.00 -13.21
CA SER A 61 -1.17 6.38 -12.61
C SER A 61 -0.71 5.34 -11.60
N PRO A 62 0.60 5.33 -11.22
CA PRO A 62 1.04 4.47 -10.13
C PRO A 62 0.25 4.75 -8.85
N PHE A 63 -0.24 3.67 -8.24
CA PHE A 63 -1.10 3.74 -7.06
C PHE A 63 -0.51 2.90 -5.92
N ILE A 64 -0.37 3.49 -4.74
CA ILE A 64 0.22 2.86 -3.56
C ILE A 64 -0.85 2.75 -2.47
N ALA A 65 -1.19 1.53 -2.07
CA ALA A 65 -2.00 1.26 -0.89
C ALA A 65 -1.07 0.99 0.29
N SER A 66 -1.07 1.89 1.26
CA SER A 66 -0.21 1.79 2.45
C SER A 66 -0.58 0.59 3.33
N HIS A 67 0.32 0.25 4.25
CA HIS A 67 0.10 -0.75 5.30
C HIS A 67 -0.21 -2.14 4.75
N TRP A 68 0.70 -2.66 3.90
CA TRP A 68 0.58 -3.98 3.28
C TRP A 68 -0.66 -4.14 2.39
N GLY A 69 -1.14 -3.02 1.80
CA GLY A 69 -2.36 -2.96 0.99
C GLY A 69 -3.65 -2.81 1.81
N GLY A 70 -3.57 -2.78 3.14
CA GLY A 70 -4.71 -2.55 4.02
C GLY A 70 -4.42 -2.96 5.46
N LEU A 71 -4.33 -1.98 6.36
CA LEU A 71 -4.11 -2.21 7.79
C LEU A 71 -5.18 -3.15 8.35
N SER A 72 -4.75 -4.24 9.01
CA SER A 72 -5.62 -5.28 9.58
C SER A 72 -6.56 -6.00 8.60
N CYS A 73 -6.31 -5.91 7.29
CA CYS A 73 -7.12 -6.51 6.23
C CYS A 73 -6.42 -7.63 5.47
N GLY A 74 -5.40 -8.30 6.03
CA GLY A 74 -4.52 -9.22 5.31
C GLY A 74 -5.24 -10.28 4.47
N ALA A 75 -6.34 -10.87 4.96
CA ALA A 75 -7.11 -11.86 4.22
C ALA A 75 -7.79 -11.26 2.97
N ASP A 76 -8.37 -10.06 3.10
CA ASP A 76 -9.01 -9.37 1.97
C ASP A 76 -7.96 -8.84 0.98
N VAL A 77 -6.81 -8.37 1.46
CA VAL A 77 -5.67 -7.98 0.61
C VAL A 77 -5.21 -9.17 -0.23
N LEU A 78 -4.99 -10.33 0.39
CA LEU A 78 -4.63 -11.56 -0.31
C LEU A 78 -5.65 -11.97 -1.36
N LYS A 79 -6.92 -11.80 -1.09
CA LYS A 79 -8.02 -12.20 -1.97
C LYS A 79 -8.27 -11.21 -3.10
N LEU A 80 -8.22 -9.91 -2.82
CA LEU A 80 -8.77 -8.87 -3.69
C LEU A 80 -7.71 -7.99 -4.37
N LEU A 81 -6.54 -7.80 -3.74
CA LEU A 81 -5.55 -6.84 -4.22
C LEU A 81 -4.24 -7.48 -4.70
N CYS A 82 -3.83 -8.61 -4.14
CA CYS A 82 -2.60 -9.26 -4.57
C CYS A 82 -2.64 -9.66 -6.04
N GLY A 83 -1.58 -9.30 -6.77
CA GLY A 83 -1.45 -9.52 -8.22
C GLY A 83 -2.02 -8.41 -9.09
N LEU A 84 -2.79 -7.46 -8.54
CA LEU A 84 -3.25 -6.29 -9.28
C LEU A 84 -2.09 -5.30 -9.55
N PRO A 85 -2.21 -4.39 -10.54
CA PRO A 85 -1.18 -3.40 -10.86
C PRO A 85 -1.15 -2.23 -9.87
N ILE A 86 -0.95 -2.53 -8.61
CA ILE A 86 -0.89 -1.61 -7.48
C ILE A 86 0.39 -1.85 -6.69
N TYR A 87 0.92 -0.83 -6.02
CA TYR A 87 2.01 -0.97 -5.08
C TYR A 87 1.49 -1.08 -3.65
N PHE A 88 2.19 -1.85 -2.79
CA PHE A 88 1.99 -1.82 -1.35
C PHE A 88 3.23 -1.27 -0.68
N ASP A 89 3.08 -0.49 0.40
CA ASP A 89 4.19 -0.24 1.30
C ASP A 89 4.12 -1.17 2.53
N THR A 90 5.27 -1.38 3.16
CA THR A 90 5.40 -2.29 4.32
C THR A 90 5.15 -1.61 5.66
N SER A 91 4.66 -0.38 5.64
CA SER A 91 4.47 0.42 6.85
C SER A 91 3.47 -0.19 7.82
N TYR A 92 3.66 0.12 9.11
CA TYR A 92 2.81 -0.34 10.20
C TYR A 92 2.68 -1.89 10.27
N GLY A 93 3.72 -2.62 9.85
CA GLY A 93 3.70 -4.08 9.78
C GLY A 93 4.13 -4.75 11.07
N TYR A 94 5.20 -4.26 11.72
CA TYR A 94 5.77 -4.88 12.89
C TYR A 94 4.77 -4.95 14.07
N GLY A 95 4.40 -6.18 14.44
CA GLY A 95 3.39 -6.42 15.49
C GLY A 95 1.93 -6.28 15.05
N ALA A 96 1.65 -5.76 13.86
CA ALA A 96 0.30 -5.59 13.33
C ALA A 96 -0.07 -6.62 12.25
N ILE A 97 0.91 -7.11 11.47
CA ILE A 97 0.68 -8.19 10.52
C ILE A 97 1.36 -9.49 10.98
N ALA A 98 0.66 -10.60 10.88
CA ALA A 98 1.27 -11.90 11.15
C ALA A 98 2.30 -12.26 10.07
N LYS A 99 3.50 -12.73 10.44
CA LYS A 99 4.57 -13.09 9.50
C LYS A 99 4.13 -14.01 8.34
N PRO A 100 3.33 -15.07 8.57
CA PRO A 100 2.85 -15.90 7.47
C PRO A 100 1.99 -15.12 6.46
N VAL A 101 1.19 -14.15 6.93
CA VAL A 101 0.37 -13.31 6.04
C VAL A 101 1.25 -12.36 5.24
N ALA A 102 2.25 -11.73 5.87
CA ALA A 102 3.22 -10.87 5.19
C ALA A 102 3.97 -11.63 4.09
N ALA A 103 4.45 -12.84 4.40
CA ALA A 103 5.13 -13.72 3.43
C ALA A 103 4.20 -14.08 2.26
N GLN A 104 2.95 -14.47 2.51
CA GLN A 104 1.97 -14.78 1.48
C GLN A 104 1.62 -13.56 0.60
N ILE A 105 1.55 -12.35 1.20
CA ILE A 105 1.33 -11.12 0.42
C ILE A 105 2.49 -10.90 -0.54
N ILE A 106 3.75 -11.00 -0.07
CA ILE A 106 4.92 -10.82 -0.94
C ILE A 106 4.96 -11.89 -2.04
N GLU A 107 4.75 -13.16 -1.70
CA GLU A 107 4.72 -14.26 -2.66
C GLU A 107 3.65 -14.05 -3.75
N LYS A 108 2.43 -13.70 -3.34
CA LYS A 108 1.29 -13.59 -4.26
C LYS A 108 1.27 -12.28 -5.04
N HIS A 109 1.72 -11.18 -4.43
CA HIS A 109 1.74 -9.86 -5.06
C HIS A 109 2.98 -9.64 -5.91
N GLY A 110 4.09 -10.20 -5.50
CA GLY A 110 5.41 -10.06 -6.12
C GLY A 110 6.22 -8.90 -5.52
N VAL A 111 7.51 -9.15 -5.33
CA VAL A 111 8.45 -8.20 -4.70
C VAL A 111 8.58 -6.89 -5.48
N ASP A 112 8.39 -6.90 -6.81
CA ASP A 112 8.62 -5.75 -7.68
C ASP A 112 7.61 -4.59 -7.47
N ARG A 113 6.56 -4.82 -6.72
CA ARG A 113 5.55 -3.81 -6.35
C ARG A 113 5.40 -3.63 -4.83
N MET A 114 6.40 -4.07 -4.07
CA MET A 114 6.51 -3.79 -2.64
C MET A 114 7.47 -2.64 -2.40
N LEU A 115 7.12 -1.71 -1.52
CA LEU A 115 7.91 -0.54 -1.15
C LEU A 115 8.17 -0.57 0.36
N PHE A 116 9.38 -0.21 0.79
CA PHE A 116 9.65 -0.07 2.22
C PHE A 116 9.05 1.22 2.76
N GLY A 117 8.32 1.10 3.85
CA GLY A 117 7.76 2.22 4.60
C GLY A 117 7.69 1.88 6.09
N SER A 118 7.59 2.90 6.95
CA SER A 118 7.48 2.71 8.41
C SER A 118 6.24 3.34 9.02
N ASP A 119 5.71 4.40 8.41
CA ASP A 119 4.68 5.24 9.01
C ASP A 119 5.17 5.98 10.27
N CYS A 120 6.46 6.39 10.27
CA CYS A 120 7.03 7.20 11.34
C CYS A 120 6.25 8.54 11.49
N PRO A 121 5.90 8.97 12.71
CA PRO A 121 6.40 8.51 14.01
C PRO A 121 5.58 7.36 14.65
N TRP A 122 4.51 6.89 14.03
CA TRP A 122 3.63 5.86 14.60
C TRP A 122 4.34 4.52 14.75
N HIS A 123 5.18 4.16 13.77
CA HIS A 123 6.03 2.97 13.82
C HIS A 123 7.50 3.31 13.57
N SER A 124 8.39 2.51 14.15
CA SER A 124 9.85 2.67 14.02
C SER A 124 10.35 2.03 12.73
N PRO A 125 11.15 2.74 11.90
CA PRO A 125 11.80 2.15 10.73
C PRO A 125 12.64 0.91 11.07
N GLN A 126 13.29 0.90 12.25
CA GLN A 126 14.09 -0.24 12.71
C GLN A 126 13.23 -1.48 12.98
N ASN A 127 12.02 -1.30 13.50
CA ASN A 127 11.11 -2.42 13.73
C ASN A 127 10.56 -2.97 12.42
N GLU A 128 10.18 -2.10 11.47
CA GLU A 128 9.76 -2.54 10.14
C GLU A 128 10.89 -3.29 9.42
N LYS A 129 12.13 -2.81 9.51
CA LYS A 129 13.31 -3.54 9.01
C LYS A 129 13.45 -4.91 9.66
N ARG A 130 13.28 -5.02 10.99
CA ARG A 130 13.32 -6.33 11.69
C ARG A 130 12.25 -7.30 11.17
N LEU A 131 11.05 -6.81 10.88
CA LEU A 131 10.02 -7.64 10.25
C LEU A 131 10.52 -8.14 8.89
N MET A 132 10.97 -7.26 8.01
CA MET A 132 11.46 -7.62 6.67
C MET A 132 12.60 -8.65 6.73
N GLU A 133 13.60 -8.45 7.61
CA GLU A 133 14.71 -9.41 7.80
C GLU A 133 14.24 -10.80 8.29
N SER A 134 13.08 -10.86 8.91
CA SER A 134 12.52 -12.11 9.45
C SER A 134 11.69 -12.91 8.45
N LEU A 135 11.45 -12.39 7.23
CA LEU A 135 10.57 -13.02 6.23
C LEU A 135 11.28 -14.01 5.29
N GLY A 136 12.60 -14.19 5.44
CA GLY A 136 13.36 -15.17 4.64
C GLY A 136 13.60 -14.74 3.19
N LEU A 137 13.50 -13.44 2.89
CA LEU A 137 13.78 -12.89 1.57
C LEU A 137 15.27 -12.93 1.25
N SER A 138 15.61 -13.16 -0.01
CA SER A 138 16.97 -12.98 -0.53
C SER A 138 17.43 -11.53 -0.46
N GLU A 139 18.73 -11.28 -0.47
CA GLU A 139 19.27 -9.91 -0.47
C GLU A 139 18.77 -9.09 -1.66
N ASN A 140 18.68 -9.68 -2.84
CA ASN A 140 18.16 -9.01 -4.04
C ASN A 140 16.68 -8.61 -3.88
N GLU A 141 15.84 -9.43 -3.26
CA GLU A 141 14.44 -9.10 -2.97
C GLU A 141 14.35 -7.96 -1.94
N LYS A 142 15.20 -8.00 -0.91
CA LYS A 142 15.27 -6.93 0.09
C LYS A 142 15.70 -5.61 -0.53
N GLU A 143 16.75 -5.59 -1.36
CA GLU A 143 17.20 -4.39 -2.06
C GLU A 143 16.10 -3.78 -2.92
N LYS A 144 15.36 -4.61 -3.66
CA LYS A 144 14.19 -4.14 -4.42
C LYS A 144 13.17 -3.45 -3.53
N ILE A 145 12.79 -4.07 -2.40
CA ILE A 145 11.78 -3.53 -1.48
C ILE A 145 12.28 -2.29 -0.76
N TYR A 146 13.55 -2.30 -0.29
CA TYR A 146 14.10 -1.19 0.51
C TYR A 146 14.28 0.09 -0.28
N HIS A 147 14.67 0.03 -1.55
CA HIS A 147 14.89 1.23 -2.36
C HIS A 147 14.65 1.05 -3.87
N GLY A 148 15.05 -0.07 -4.48
CA GLY A 148 15.08 -0.21 -5.93
C GLY A 148 13.71 0.01 -6.60
N ASN A 149 12.63 -0.48 -6.02
CA ASN A 149 11.29 -0.26 -6.56
C ASN A 149 10.86 1.22 -6.46
N ALA A 150 11.21 1.90 -5.36
CA ALA A 150 10.93 3.32 -5.20
C ALA A 150 11.76 4.18 -6.19
N GLU A 151 13.02 3.86 -6.37
CA GLU A 151 13.89 4.53 -7.36
C GLU A 151 13.31 4.40 -8.77
N LYS A 152 12.91 3.19 -9.17
CA LYS A 152 12.27 2.94 -10.46
C LYS A 152 10.94 3.68 -10.60
N LEU A 153 10.09 3.64 -9.56
CA LEU A 153 8.79 4.30 -9.55
C LEU A 153 8.90 5.81 -9.70
N LEU A 154 9.94 6.40 -9.11
CA LEU A 154 10.19 7.85 -9.10
C LEU A 154 11.12 8.33 -10.22
N GLY A 155 11.61 7.41 -11.07
CA GLY A 155 12.53 7.76 -12.16
C GLY A 155 13.90 8.29 -11.70
N LEU A 156 14.42 7.77 -10.59
CA LEU A 156 15.68 8.17 -9.98
C LEU A 156 16.89 7.33 -10.47
N GLN A 157 16.69 6.44 -11.43
CA GLN A 157 17.73 5.58 -12.03
C GLN A 157 18.35 6.21 -13.27
#